data_01dcfd4244677c7e3a74a22f51ea276a
#
_entry.id   01dcfd4244677c7e3a74a22f51ea276a
#
_cell.length_a   1.000
_cell.length_b   1.000
_cell.length_c   1.000
_cell.angle_alpha   90.00
_cell.angle_beta   90.00
_cell.angle_gamma   90.00
#
_symmetry.space_group_name_H-M   'P 1'
#
loop_
_entity.id
_entity.type
_entity.pdbx_description
1 polymer ?
#
loop_
_entity_poly.entity_id
_entity_poly.type
_entity_poly.pdbx_seq_one_letter_code
_entity_poly.pdbx_strand_id
1 'polypeptide(L)'
;MEDINSELNEQKRKVDFNSYDMSVKELISMVNDGLIDIAPEYQRQFRWDALRQSTLIESIFLGIPVPSLFMATNPDGTWEVIDGVQRLSSIINFAAEKDSSARKKIKKEIPLQLCGLKKMKSFNEKDFKCLPRSLQIDFLLKPLKITTLSDKSDKSIRFDLFERLNTGGIKLSDQEIRSCIFRGQFNDFIKRLSLNNNFRRVVKLSKNSENDGTREELVLRFFATLNNKNNFDHSVVDFLNDYMNDSCKNFDYETNERIFNKVFTQLSNLTHGMVKSKTSTITSVVLFEAVSVGAAEVLQEKESINISSFYDWVTV
;
A
#
# COMPACT_ATOMS: atom_id res chain seq x y z
N MET A 1 -0.25 -27.84 28.20
CA MET A 1 1.10 -27.25 28.06
C MET A 1 1.79 -27.69 26.77
N GLU A 2 1.65 -28.95 26.33
CA GLU A 2 2.18 -29.40 25.01
C GLU A 2 1.56 -28.66 23.83
N ASP A 3 0.28 -28.31 23.92
CA ASP A 3 -0.46 -27.62 22.87
C ASP A 3 0.06 -26.19 22.62
N ILE A 4 0.27 -25.40 23.66
CA ILE A 4 0.77 -24.02 23.58
C ILE A 4 2.19 -23.95 22.98
N ASN A 5 3.07 -24.87 23.36
CA ASN A 5 4.42 -24.92 22.82
C ASN A 5 4.45 -25.39 21.36
N SER A 6 3.56 -26.32 21.00
CA SER A 6 3.41 -26.80 19.64
C SER A 6 2.93 -25.67 18.72
N GLU A 7 1.88 -24.96 19.11
CA GLU A 7 1.34 -23.80 18.41
C GLU A 7 2.40 -22.69 18.24
N LEU A 8 3.11 -22.34 19.33
CA LEU A 8 4.17 -21.33 19.27
C LEU A 8 5.31 -21.73 18.31
N ASN A 9 5.72 -23.00 18.34
CA ASN A 9 6.79 -23.50 17.48
C ASN A 9 6.36 -23.56 16.01
N GLU A 10 5.11 -23.91 15.73
CA GLU A 10 4.55 -23.88 14.39
C GLU A 10 4.55 -22.45 13.82
N GLN A 11 4.08 -21.47 14.59
CA GLN A 11 4.06 -20.08 14.17
C GLN A 11 5.47 -19.49 14.01
N LYS A 12 6.41 -19.83 14.90
CA LYS A 12 7.81 -19.40 14.77
C LYS A 12 8.49 -19.90 13.50
N ARG A 13 8.19 -21.11 13.02
CA ARG A 13 8.78 -21.67 11.79
C ARG A 13 8.35 -20.95 10.52
N LYS A 14 7.24 -20.22 10.58
CA LYS A 14 6.69 -19.46 9.45
C LYS A 14 7.36 -18.09 9.27
N VAL A 15 8.18 -17.66 10.24
CA VAL A 15 8.79 -16.33 10.30
C VAL A 15 10.30 -16.44 10.11
N ASP A 16 10.84 -15.86 9.05
CA ASP A 16 12.27 -15.85 8.76
C ASP A 16 12.74 -14.41 8.49
N PHE A 17 13.58 -13.87 9.39
CA PHE A 17 14.13 -12.53 9.34
C PHE A 17 15.64 -12.53 9.28
N ASN A 18 16.19 -11.60 8.49
CA ASN A 18 17.61 -11.27 8.51
C ASN A 18 17.79 -9.80 8.91
N SER A 19 18.89 -9.50 9.59
CA SER A 19 19.25 -8.12 9.97
C SER A 19 20.61 -7.77 9.40
N TYR A 20 20.70 -6.56 8.84
CA TYR A 20 21.90 -5.99 8.24
C TYR A 20 22.14 -4.58 8.77
N ASP A 21 23.40 -4.20 8.95
CA ASP A 21 23.80 -2.82 9.09
C ASP A 21 24.38 -2.36 7.75
N MET A 22 23.70 -1.41 7.10
CA MET A 22 24.05 -0.93 5.77
C MET A 22 24.36 0.56 5.81
N SER A 23 25.39 0.99 5.08
CA SER A 23 25.70 2.41 4.98
C SER A 23 24.61 3.16 4.19
N VAL A 24 24.46 4.45 4.50
CA VAL A 24 23.57 5.34 3.72
C VAL A 24 23.92 5.28 2.22
N LYS A 25 25.23 5.25 1.89
CA LYS A 25 25.70 5.14 0.49
C LYS A 25 25.18 3.88 -0.19
N GLU A 26 25.30 2.75 0.48
CA GLU A 26 24.88 1.44 -0.03
C GLU A 26 23.37 1.40 -0.27
N LEU A 27 22.58 1.89 0.69
CA LEU A 27 21.12 2.00 0.55
C LEU A 27 20.70 2.84 -0.66
N ILE A 28 21.35 4.01 -0.86
CA ILE A 28 21.09 4.86 -2.03
C ILE A 28 21.47 4.13 -3.31
N SER A 29 22.61 3.43 -3.34
CA SER A 29 23.04 2.64 -4.50
C SER A 29 22.04 1.55 -4.84
N MET A 30 21.62 0.76 -3.86
CA MET A 30 20.63 -0.32 -4.08
C MET A 30 19.30 0.20 -4.63
N VAL A 31 18.85 1.38 -4.18
CA VAL A 31 17.65 2.03 -4.76
C VAL A 31 17.90 2.48 -6.20
N ASN A 32 19.09 3.05 -6.50
CA ASN A 32 19.46 3.45 -7.86
C ASN A 32 19.48 2.27 -8.82
N ASP A 33 20.03 1.16 -8.38
CA ASP A 33 20.22 -0.07 -9.15
C ASP A 33 18.92 -0.89 -9.28
N GLY A 34 17.84 -0.45 -8.60
CA GLY A 34 16.54 -1.13 -8.62
C GLY A 34 16.47 -2.38 -7.73
N LEU A 35 17.50 -2.60 -6.89
CA LEU A 35 17.52 -3.71 -5.92
C LEU A 35 16.63 -3.46 -4.71
N ILE A 36 16.38 -2.19 -4.39
CA ILE A 36 15.36 -1.78 -3.42
C ILE A 36 14.26 -1.03 -4.15
N ASP A 37 13.04 -1.54 -4.05
CA ASP A 37 11.86 -0.90 -4.57
C ASP A 37 11.18 -0.07 -3.46
N ILE A 38 11.08 1.23 -3.73
CA ILE A 38 10.22 2.13 -2.96
C ILE A 38 8.88 2.11 -3.68
N ALA A 39 7.97 1.22 -3.28
CA ALA A 39 6.73 0.93 -3.99
C ALA A 39 5.98 2.20 -4.42
N PRO A 40 5.51 2.28 -5.69
CA PRO A 40 4.77 3.43 -6.22
C PRO A 40 3.50 3.75 -5.44
N GLU A 41 2.88 2.76 -4.82
CA GLU A 41 1.70 2.89 -3.97
C GLU A 41 2.00 3.72 -2.71
N TYR A 42 3.19 3.59 -2.15
CA TYR A 42 3.66 4.41 -1.02
C TYR A 42 4.13 5.80 -1.46
N GLN A 43 4.44 6.01 -2.74
CA GLN A 43 4.85 7.32 -3.27
C GLN A 43 3.74 8.36 -3.22
N ARG A 44 2.46 7.95 -3.16
CA ARG A 44 1.35 8.87 -2.86
C ARG A 44 1.51 9.53 -1.49
N GLN A 45 2.49 9.11 -0.69
CA GLN A 45 2.61 9.42 0.72
C GLN A 45 4.02 9.86 1.18
N PHE A 46 4.90 10.38 0.32
CA PHE A 46 6.04 11.14 0.85
C PHE A 46 5.52 12.45 1.44
N ARG A 47 5.04 12.36 2.69
CA ARG A 47 4.27 13.40 3.38
C ARG A 47 5.08 14.12 4.45
N TRP A 48 6.28 13.64 4.78
CA TRP A 48 7.09 14.35 5.75
C TRP A 48 7.46 15.73 5.21
N ASP A 49 7.14 16.76 6.00
CA ASP A 49 7.59 18.12 5.74
C ASP A 49 9.11 18.25 5.86
N ALA A 50 9.65 19.37 5.44
CA ALA A 50 11.09 19.61 5.48
C ALA A 50 11.66 19.57 6.90
N LEU A 51 10.89 20.00 7.89
CA LEU A 51 11.32 20.00 9.30
C LEU A 51 11.51 18.56 9.82
N ARG A 52 10.54 17.69 9.56
CA ARG A 52 10.60 16.28 10.01
C ARG A 52 11.72 15.51 9.30
N GLN A 53 11.92 15.76 7.99
CA GLN A 53 13.05 15.24 7.25
C GLN A 53 14.37 15.73 7.85
N SER A 54 14.51 17.03 8.11
CA SER A 54 15.72 17.62 8.66
C SER A 54 16.06 17.05 10.03
N THR A 55 15.05 16.82 10.88
CA THR A 55 15.23 16.21 12.21
C THR A 55 15.77 14.77 12.11
N LEU A 56 15.34 14.00 11.10
CA LEU A 56 15.91 12.68 10.83
C LEU A 56 17.39 12.80 10.43
N ILE A 57 17.72 13.70 9.51
CA ILE A 57 19.09 13.92 9.05
C ILE A 57 19.99 14.36 10.22
N GLU A 58 19.50 15.26 11.10
CA GLU A 58 20.21 15.65 12.33
C GLU A 58 20.48 14.44 13.22
N SER A 59 19.47 13.55 13.39
CA SER A 59 19.60 12.34 14.20
C SER A 59 20.70 11.41 13.65
N ILE A 60 20.75 11.22 12.35
CA ILE A 60 21.77 10.37 11.70
C ILE A 60 23.17 10.97 11.89
N PHE A 61 23.36 12.28 11.68
CA PHE A 61 24.64 12.93 11.92
C PHE A 61 25.11 12.77 13.37
N LEU A 62 24.19 12.95 14.33
CA LEU A 62 24.48 12.86 15.76
C LEU A 62 24.67 11.43 16.27
N GLY A 63 24.43 10.41 15.42
CA GLY A 63 24.47 9.01 15.84
C GLY A 63 23.34 8.60 16.77
N ILE A 64 22.24 9.37 16.79
CA ILE A 64 21.04 9.00 17.55
C ILE A 64 20.39 7.81 16.84
N PRO A 65 20.05 6.73 17.58
CA PRO A 65 19.44 5.55 16.98
C PRO A 65 18.18 5.88 16.19
N VAL A 66 18.16 5.48 14.92
CA VAL A 66 17.00 5.59 14.04
C VAL A 66 16.32 4.21 14.00
N PRO A 67 14.98 4.12 14.06
CA PRO A 67 14.29 2.85 13.92
C PRO A 67 14.69 2.12 12.65
N SER A 68 14.80 0.79 12.70
CA SER A 68 15.17 -0.06 11.57
C SER A 68 14.26 0.18 10.36
N LEU A 69 14.81 0.09 9.16
CA LEU A 69 14.00 -0.03 7.93
C LEU A 69 13.60 -1.49 7.79
N PHE A 70 12.31 -1.75 7.59
CA PHE A 70 11.81 -3.08 7.33
C PHE A 70 11.55 -3.29 5.85
N MET A 71 12.02 -4.41 5.32
CA MET A 71 11.90 -4.75 3.90
C MET A 71 11.43 -6.20 3.73
N ALA A 72 10.71 -6.49 2.65
CA ALA A 72 10.41 -7.86 2.23
C ALA A 72 11.30 -8.23 1.06
N THR A 73 11.78 -9.47 1.05
CA THR A 73 12.47 -10.05 -0.11
C THR A 73 11.43 -10.55 -1.10
N ASN A 74 11.54 -10.15 -2.35
CA ASN A 74 10.72 -10.64 -3.46
C ASN A 74 11.32 -11.95 -4.03
N PRO A 75 10.56 -12.74 -4.80
CA PRO A 75 11.06 -13.98 -5.43
C PRO A 75 12.23 -13.78 -6.39
N ASP A 76 12.40 -12.59 -6.96
CA ASP A 76 13.53 -12.20 -7.83
C ASP A 76 14.76 -11.73 -7.05
N GLY A 77 14.72 -11.76 -5.72
CA GLY A 77 15.79 -11.33 -4.83
C GLY A 77 15.84 -9.82 -4.56
N THR A 78 15.00 -9.02 -5.19
CA THR A 78 14.87 -7.58 -4.88
C THR A 78 14.19 -7.39 -3.52
N TRP A 79 14.39 -6.21 -2.92
CA TRP A 79 13.74 -5.86 -1.66
C TRP A 79 12.70 -4.79 -1.87
N GLU A 80 11.61 -4.92 -1.14
CA GLU A 80 10.54 -3.93 -1.06
C GLU A 80 10.48 -3.32 0.34
N VAL A 81 10.37 -1.99 0.42
CA VAL A 81 10.26 -1.31 1.72
C VAL A 81 8.87 -1.52 2.32
N ILE A 82 8.80 -2.16 3.49
CA ILE A 82 7.58 -2.38 4.29
C ILE A 82 7.33 -1.19 5.22
N ASP A 83 8.33 -0.86 6.05
CA ASP A 83 8.29 0.32 6.92
C ASP A 83 9.59 1.11 6.79
N GLY A 84 9.46 2.43 6.91
CA GLY A 84 10.57 3.36 6.78
C GLY A 84 10.67 4.05 5.44
N VAL A 85 9.65 3.96 4.57
CA VAL A 85 9.59 4.69 3.28
C VAL A 85 9.89 6.18 3.46
N GLN A 86 9.30 6.83 4.47
CA GLN A 86 9.53 8.24 4.74
C GLN A 86 10.98 8.53 5.15
N ARG A 87 11.58 7.64 5.93
CA ARG A 87 12.99 7.72 6.36
C ARG A 87 13.93 7.55 5.18
N LEU A 88 13.76 6.48 4.40
CA LEU A 88 14.57 6.22 3.21
C LEU A 88 14.42 7.34 2.17
N SER A 89 13.19 7.79 1.91
CA SER A 89 12.92 8.90 1.00
C SER A 89 13.56 10.21 1.46
N SER A 90 13.58 10.50 2.77
CA SER A 90 14.24 11.69 3.32
C SER A 90 15.75 11.64 3.14
N ILE A 91 16.37 10.48 3.35
CA ILE A 91 17.80 10.24 3.12
C ILE A 91 18.15 10.44 1.65
N ILE A 92 17.36 9.86 0.74
CA ILE A 92 17.52 10.02 -0.71
C ILE A 92 17.34 11.49 -1.11
N ASN A 93 16.29 12.16 -0.58
CA ASN A 93 16.02 13.56 -0.89
C ASN A 93 17.16 14.49 -0.43
N PHE A 94 17.87 14.13 0.63
CA PHE A 94 19.01 14.89 1.13
C PHE A 94 20.31 14.56 0.37
N ALA A 95 20.70 13.28 0.27
CA ALA A 95 22.03 12.88 -0.11
C ALA A 95 22.19 12.30 -1.52
N ALA A 96 21.09 11.89 -2.20
CA ALA A 96 21.20 11.36 -3.55
C ALA A 96 21.44 12.46 -4.59
N GLU A 97 22.15 12.11 -5.66
CA GLU A 97 22.39 13.02 -6.78
C GLU A 97 21.09 13.45 -7.48
N LYS A 98 21.09 14.69 -8.03
CA LYS A 98 19.88 15.31 -8.59
C LYS A 98 19.22 14.47 -9.68
N ASP A 99 20.02 13.87 -10.57
CA ASP A 99 19.53 13.12 -11.73
C ASP A 99 19.48 11.61 -11.50
N SER A 100 19.70 11.15 -10.25
CA SER A 100 19.74 9.73 -9.91
C SER A 100 18.37 9.07 -10.05
N SER A 101 18.36 7.76 -10.35
CA SER A 101 17.16 6.95 -10.39
C SER A 101 16.41 6.96 -9.04
N ALA A 102 17.15 6.90 -7.92
CA ALA A 102 16.58 6.96 -6.58
C ALA A 102 15.76 8.25 -6.37
N ARG A 103 16.27 9.41 -6.81
CA ARG A 103 15.58 10.68 -6.67
C ARG A 103 14.32 10.75 -7.54
N LYS A 104 14.40 10.23 -8.77
CA LYS A 104 13.22 10.12 -9.65
C LYS A 104 12.12 9.25 -9.04
N LYS A 105 12.49 8.17 -8.37
CA LYS A 105 11.54 7.28 -7.68
C LYS A 105 10.78 7.99 -6.56
N ILE A 106 11.40 8.91 -5.81
CA ILE A 106 10.73 9.68 -4.75
C ILE A 106 10.00 10.94 -5.27
N LYS A 107 10.07 11.23 -6.58
CA LYS A 107 9.44 12.39 -7.24
C LYS A 107 9.79 13.74 -6.60
N LYS A 108 11.03 13.92 -6.18
CA LYS A 108 11.55 15.17 -5.61
C LYS A 108 12.66 15.73 -6.49
N GLU A 109 12.36 16.83 -7.17
CA GLU A 109 13.32 17.51 -8.06
C GLU A 109 14.31 18.37 -7.27
N ILE A 110 13.83 19.03 -6.20
CA ILE A 110 14.62 19.93 -5.38
C ILE A 110 15.20 19.15 -4.19
N PRO A 111 16.53 19.18 -3.98
CA PRO A 111 17.15 18.59 -2.80
C PRO A 111 16.61 19.19 -1.50
N LEU A 112 16.59 18.38 -0.43
CA LEU A 112 16.24 18.86 0.88
C LEU A 112 17.25 19.90 1.35
N GLN A 113 16.75 21.10 1.65
CA GLN A 113 17.46 22.10 2.46
C GLN A 113 17.08 21.90 3.92
N LEU A 114 18.07 21.69 4.78
CA LEU A 114 17.83 21.46 6.20
C LEU A 114 17.22 22.71 6.86
N CYS A 115 16.25 22.51 7.73
CA CYS A 115 15.57 23.60 8.41
C CYS A 115 15.16 23.23 9.83
N GLY A 116 15.03 24.23 10.69
CA GLY A 116 14.51 24.11 12.06
C GLY A 116 15.39 23.29 13.02
N LEU A 117 16.63 23.01 12.68
CA LEU A 117 17.58 22.28 13.50
C LEU A 117 17.98 23.10 14.72
N LYS A 118 17.84 22.50 15.90
CA LYS A 118 18.15 23.17 17.19
C LYS A 118 19.55 22.88 17.68
N LYS A 119 20.08 21.69 17.44
CA LYS A 119 21.40 21.24 17.87
C LYS A 119 22.49 21.58 16.84
N MET A 120 22.16 21.47 15.54
CA MET A 120 23.06 21.72 14.42
C MET A 120 22.65 22.99 13.66
N LYS A 121 22.58 24.14 14.35
CA LYS A 121 22.03 25.39 13.80
C LYS A 121 22.73 25.86 12.52
N SER A 122 24.04 25.66 12.40
CA SER A 122 24.84 26.02 11.20
C SER A 122 24.52 25.20 9.95
N PHE A 123 23.77 24.09 10.10
CA PHE A 123 23.31 23.25 8.99
C PHE A 123 21.99 23.74 8.39
N ASN A 124 21.26 24.62 9.08
CA ASN A 124 20.04 25.19 8.51
C ASN A 124 20.35 25.91 7.18
N GLU A 125 19.42 25.80 6.24
CA GLU A 125 19.51 26.32 4.86
C GLU A 125 20.62 25.69 4.01
N LYS A 126 21.27 24.62 4.49
CA LYS A 126 22.25 23.85 3.71
C LYS A 126 21.61 22.60 3.11
N ASP A 127 21.94 22.32 1.85
CA ASP A 127 21.75 21.03 1.24
C ASP A 127 23.03 20.17 1.40
N PHE A 128 22.96 18.93 0.95
CA PHE A 128 24.09 17.99 1.08
C PHE A 128 25.36 18.45 0.38
N LYS A 129 25.24 19.10 -0.80
CA LYS A 129 26.38 19.58 -1.57
C LYS A 129 27.07 20.78 -0.95
N CYS A 130 26.34 21.56 -0.16
CA CYS A 130 26.87 22.72 0.57
C CYS A 130 27.70 22.32 1.81
N LEU A 131 27.67 21.05 2.22
CA LEU A 131 28.44 20.57 3.36
C LEU A 131 29.92 20.33 2.98
N PRO A 132 30.88 20.53 3.92
CA PRO A 132 32.26 20.09 3.75
C PRO A 132 32.34 18.62 3.35
N ARG A 133 33.32 18.30 2.48
CA ARG A 133 33.51 16.92 1.95
C ARG A 133 33.62 15.87 3.06
N SER A 134 34.28 16.18 4.15
CA SER A 134 34.42 15.30 5.32
C SER A 134 33.05 14.91 5.93
N LEU A 135 32.14 15.88 6.07
CA LEU A 135 30.80 15.65 6.58
C LEU A 135 29.92 14.88 5.57
N GLN A 136 30.10 15.13 4.27
CA GLN A 136 29.42 14.32 3.24
C GLN A 136 29.83 12.84 3.35
N ILE A 137 31.13 12.57 3.48
CA ILE A 137 31.66 11.20 3.61
C ILE A 137 31.16 10.57 4.92
N ASP A 138 31.24 11.30 6.05
CA ASP A 138 30.76 10.82 7.35
C ASP A 138 29.28 10.41 7.27
N PHE A 139 28.45 11.24 6.68
CA PHE A 139 27.01 10.92 6.50
C PHE A 139 26.78 9.68 5.63
N LEU A 140 27.49 9.58 4.49
CA LEU A 140 27.34 8.45 3.58
C LEU A 140 27.77 7.12 4.19
N LEU A 141 28.69 7.15 5.14
CA LEU A 141 29.19 5.96 5.84
C LEU A 141 28.37 5.61 7.10
N LYS A 142 27.43 6.46 7.53
CA LYS A 142 26.58 6.13 8.69
C LYS A 142 25.82 4.83 8.47
N PRO A 143 25.90 3.86 9.41
CA PRO A 143 25.14 2.63 9.32
C PRO A 143 23.69 2.86 9.72
N LEU A 144 22.78 2.20 9.00
CA LEU A 144 21.37 2.10 9.31
C LEU A 144 21.00 0.63 9.42
N LYS A 145 20.17 0.31 10.40
CA LYS A 145 19.71 -1.06 10.60
C LYS A 145 18.58 -1.39 9.64
N ILE A 146 18.76 -2.48 8.89
CA ILE A 146 17.78 -3.03 7.96
C ILE A 146 17.34 -4.38 8.50
N THR A 147 16.05 -4.63 8.50
CA THR A 147 15.49 -5.96 8.81
C THR A 147 14.73 -6.43 7.58
N THR A 148 15.09 -7.58 7.02
CA THR A 148 14.43 -8.15 5.86
C THR A 148 13.62 -9.37 6.26
N LEU A 149 12.40 -9.47 5.75
CA LEU A 149 11.57 -10.65 5.79
C LEU A 149 11.87 -11.51 4.56
N SER A 150 12.17 -12.79 4.77
CA SER A 150 12.47 -13.74 3.71
C SER A 150 11.24 -13.98 2.81
N ASP A 151 11.49 -14.28 1.53
CA ASP A 151 10.48 -14.75 0.56
C ASP A 151 9.83 -16.09 0.94
N LYS A 152 10.51 -16.87 1.78
CA LYS A 152 10.00 -18.14 2.33
C LYS A 152 8.93 -17.96 3.40
N SER A 153 8.78 -16.75 3.94
CA SER A 153 7.75 -16.45 4.94
C SER A 153 6.36 -16.52 4.32
N ASP A 154 5.39 -17.06 5.06
CA ASP A 154 4.00 -17.13 4.64
C ASP A 154 3.44 -15.72 4.36
N LYS A 155 2.60 -15.59 3.34
CA LYS A 155 1.97 -14.32 2.97
C LYS A 155 1.06 -13.77 4.05
N SER A 156 0.40 -14.64 4.84
CA SER A 156 -0.41 -14.23 5.99
C SER A 156 0.45 -13.54 7.04
N ILE A 157 1.64 -14.09 7.33
CA ILE A 157 2.59 -13.49 8.27
C ILE A 157 3.14 -12.17 7.76
N ARG A 158 3.36 -12.06 6.44
CA ARG A 158 3.73 -10.76 5.85
C ARG A 158 2.67 -9.71 6.11
N PHE A 159 1.38 -10.07 5.96
CA PHE A 159 0.27 -9.17 6.23
C PHE A 159 0.24 -8.73 7.70
N ASP A 160 0.28 -9.68 8.64
CA ASP A 160 0.30 -9.40 10.08
C ASP A 160 1.46 -8.50 10.48
N LEU A 161 2.62 -8.72 9.86
CA LEU A 161 3.80 -7.91 10.12
C LEU A 161 3.65 -6.49 9.62
N PHE A 162 3.16 -6.32 8.39
CA PHE A 162 2.86 -5.01 7.84
C PHE A 162 1.87 -4.25 8.73
N GLU A 163 0.81 -4.90 9.18
CA GLU A 163 -0.18 -4.30 10.07
C GLU A 163 0.45 -3.85 11.40
N ARG A 164 1.27 -4.72 12.04
CA ARG A 164 1.92 -4.43 13.32
C ARG A 164 2.99 -3.36 13.22
N LEU A 165 3.80 -3.34 12.17
CA LEU A 165 4.86 -2.35 11.95
C LEU A 165 4.31 -0.98 11.54
N ASN A 166 3.15 -0.96 10.89
CA ASN A 166 2.50 0.25 10.39
C ASN A 166 1.94 1.16 11.50
N THR A 167 2.29 0.93 12.77
CA THR A 167 1.79 1.69 13.92
C THR A 167 2.55 3.00 14.19
N GLY A 168 3.72 3.19 13.58
CA GLY A 168 4.63 4.30 13.90
C GLY A 168 4.58 5.53 12.98
N GLY A 169 3.72 5.54 11.97
CA GLY A 169 3.67 6.60 10.95
C GLY A 169 2.28 6.91 10.43
N ILE A 170 2.17 7.16 9.12
CA ILE A 170 0.88 7.24 8.45
C ILE A 170 0.44 5.80 8.17
N LYS A 171 -0.66 5.40 8.83
CA LYS A 171 -1.18 4.04 8.74
C LYS A 171 -1.59 3.72 7.29
N LEU A 172 -1.07 2.62 6.75
CA LEU A 172 -1.56 2.04 5.49
C LEU A 172 -2.93 1.39 5.72
N SER A 173 -3.79 1.44 4.72
CA SER A 173 -5.01 0.65 4.73
C SER A 173 -4.70 -0.83 4.48
N ASP A 174 -5.63 -1.72 4.85
CA ASP A 174 -5.50 -3.15 4.59
C ASP A 174 -5.34 -3.44 3.11
N GLN A 175 -5.98 -2.65 2.23
CA GLN A 175 -5.84 -2.81 0.79
C GLN A 175 -4.48 -2.33 0.26
N GLU A 176 -3.93 -1.29 0.82
CA GLU A 176 -2.55 -0.87 0.50
C GLU A 176 -1.57 -1.99 0.89
N ILE A 177 -1.76 -2.61 2.08
CA ILE A 177 -0.96 -3.76 2.51
C ILE A 177 -1.12 -4.94 1.55
N ARG A 178 -2.36 -5.31 1.17
CA ARG A 178 -2.63 -6.38 0.19
C ARG A 178 -1.94 -6.11 -1.14
N SER A 179 -2.02 -4.88 -1.64
CA SER A 179 -1.38 -4.49 -2.91
C SER A 179 0.13 -4.68 -2.91
N CYS A 180 0.75 -4.66 -1.75
CA CYS A 180 2.18 -4.91 -1.60
C CYS A 180 2.52 -6.40 -1.58
N ILE A 181 1.74 -7.17 -0.83
CA ILE A 181 2.01 -8.60 -0.61
C ILE A 181 1.62 -9.45 -1.82
N PHE A 182 0.52 -9.10 -2.47
CA PHE A 182 -0.07 -9.86 -3.59
C PHE A 182 0.20 -9.17 -4.93
N ARG A 183 1.46 -8.81 -5.20
CA ARG A 183 1.85 -8.25 -6.50
C ARG A 183 1.62 -9.22 -7.64
N GLY A 184 1.34 -8.70 -8.82
CA GLY A 184 1.20 -9.45 -10.06
C GLY A 184 -0.13 -9.19 -10.76
N GLN A 185 -0.43 -10.04 -11.74
CA GLN A 185 -1.50 -9.83 -12.71
C GLN A 185 -2.87 -9.57 -12.07
N PHE A 186 -3.21 -10.28 -10.98
CA PHE A 186 -4.51 -10.10 -10.32
C PHE A 186 -4.60 -8.73 -9.62
N ASN A 187 -3.55 -8.31 -8.93
CA ASN A 187 -3.51 -6.98 -8.30
C ASN A 187 -3.59 -5.85 -9.35
N ASP A 188 -2.89 -6.00 -10.48
CA ASP A 188 -2.94 -5.04 -11.57
C ASP A 188 -4.33 -5.00 -12.23
N PHE A 189 -5.00 -6.14 -12.32
CA PHE A 189 -6.38 -6.24 -12.77
C PHE A 189 -7.34 -5.48 -11.87
N ILE A 190 -7.25 -5.67 -10.54
CA ILE A 190 -8.05 -4.93 -9.54
C ILE A 190 -7.79 -3.41 -9.68
N LYS A 191 -6.53 -2.99 -9.76
CA LYS A 191 -6.16 -1.57 -9.95
C LYS A 191 -6.74 -1.01 -11.23
N ARG A 192 -6.68 -1.75 -12.33
CA ARG A 192 -7.23 -1.32 -13.63
C ARG A 192 -8.75 -1.14 -13.57
N LEU A 193 -9.45 -2.08 -12.97
CA LEU A 193 -10.90 -2.00 -12.82
C LEU A 193 -11.35 -0.90 -11.86
N SER A 194 -10.56 -0.56 -10.84
CA SER A 194 -10.86 0.57 -9.95
C SER A 194 -10.87 1.93 -10.68
N LEU A 195 -10.22 1.99 -11.84
CA LEU A 195 -10.20 3.17 -12.71
C LEU A 195 -11.33 3.19 -13.75
N ASN A 196 -12.16 2.14 -13.84
CA ASN A 196 -13.26 2.07 -14.78
C ASN A 196 -14.25 3.24 -14.58
N ASN A 197 -14.59 3.94 -15.67
CA ASN A 197 -15.41 5.15 -15.61
C ASN A 197 -16.81 4.90 -15.06
N ASN A 198 -17.48 3.80 -15.45
CA ASN A 198 -18.81 3.45 -14.98
C ASN A 198 -18.79 3.12 -13.48
N PHE A 199 -17.79 2.35 -13.03
CA PHE A 199 -17.57 2.06 -11.61
C PHE A 199 -17.35 3.35 -10.80
N ARG A 200 -16.48 4.24 -11.24
CA ARG A 200 -16.21 5.52 -10.57
C ARG A 200 -17.42 6.47 -10.57
N ARG A 201 -18.26 6.40 -11.59
CA ARG A 201 -19.51 7.17 -11.64
C ARG A 201 -20.50 6.72 -10.58
N VAL A 202 -20.59 5.41 -10.34
CA VAL A 202 -21.53 4.78 -9.42
C VAL A 202 -21.05 4.85 -7.97
N VAL A 203 -19.78 4.56 -7.74
CA VAL A 203 -19.19 4.51 -6.39
C VAL A 203 -18.66 5.88 -6.00
N LYS A 204 -19.26 6.46 -4.97
CA LYS A 204 -18.91 7.77 -4.43
C LYS A 204 -18.08 7.60 -3.16
N LEU A 205 -16.88 8.14 -3.15
CA LEU A 205 -15.95 8.07 -2.01
C LEU A 205 -15.72 9.44 -1.38
N SER A 206 -15.27 9.45 -0.14
CA SER A 206 -14.74 10.66 0.50
C SER A 206 -13.40 11.05 -0.10
N LYS A 207 -12.97 12.30 0.07
CA LYS A 207 -11.65 12.77 -0.40
C LYS A 207 -10.50 11.95 0.16
N ASN A 208 -10.61 11.46 1.38
CA ASN A 208 -9.58 10.62 2.01
C ASN A 208 -9.55 9.23 1.37
N SER A 209 -10.74 8.64 1.15
CA SER A 209 -10.89 7.29 0.58
C SER A 209 -10.60 7.21 -0.93
N GLU A 210 -10.43 8.34 -1.61
CA GLU A 210 -10.00 8.36 -3.01
C GLU A 210 -8.53 7.92 -3.20
N ASN A 211 -7.72 7.98 -2.13
CA ASN A 211 -6.28 7.82 -2.21
C ASN A 211 -5.71 6.76 -1.24
N ASP A 212 -6.55 5.98 -0.56
CA ASP A 212 -6.15 4.98 0.43
C ASP A 212 -6.41 3.53 -0.01
N GLY A 213 -6.65 3.30 -1.30
CA GLY A 213 -6.93 1.96 -1.84
C GLY A 213 -8.38 1.49 -1.67
N THR A 214 -9.28 2.31 -1.12
CA THR A 214 -10.69 1.92 -0.91
C THR A 214 -11.37 1.51 -2.22
N ARG A 215 -11.06 2.15 -3.37
CA ARG A 215 -11.66 1.75 -4.65
C ARG A 215 -11.22 0.36 -5.08
N GLU A 216 -9.97 0.06 -4.94
CA GLU A 216 -9.37 -1.24 -5.21
C GLU A 216 -9.95 -2.30 -4.28
N GLU A 217 -10.14 -1.99 -3.00
CA GLU A 217 -10.79 -2.90 -2.05
C GLU A 217 -12.24 -3.20 -2.42
N LEU A 218 -13.00 -2.21 -2.87
CA LEU A 218 -14.37 -2.45 -3.34
C LEU A 218 -14.42 -3.37 -4.56
N VAL A 219 -13.49 -3.24 -5.51
CA VAL A 219 -13.38 -4.18 -6.63
C VAL A 219 -13.05 -5.59 -6.14
N LEU A 220 -12.10 -5.71 -5.21
CA LEU A 220 -11.75 -7.00 -4.60
C LEU A 220 -12.95 -7.63 -3.88
N ARG A 221 -13.67 -6.85 -3.06
CA ARG A 221 -14.89 -7.29 -2.35
C ARG A 221 -15.97 -7.78 -3.30
N PHE A 222 -16.17 -7.07 -4.43
CA PHE A 222 -17.12 -7.50 -5.45
C PHE A 222 -16.83 -8.93 -5.94
N PHE A 223 -15.57 -9.20 -6.33
CA PHE A 223 -15.20 -10.52 -6.84
C PHE A 223 -15.15 -11.58 -5.73
N ALA A 224 -14.64 -11.24 -4.55
CA ALA A 224 -14.58 -12.16 -3.42
C ALA A 224 -15.98 -12.61 -2.99
N THR A 225 -16.91 -11.67 -2.86
CA THR A 225 -18.29 -12.00 -2.49
C THR A 225 -19.03 -12.73 -3.60
N LEU A 226 -18.84 -12.33 -4.87
CA LEU A 226 -19.50 -12.99 -6.01
C LEU A 226 -19.04 -14.44 -6.17
N ASN A 227 -17.71 -14.68 -6.09
CA ASN A 227 -17.11 -15.96 -6.44
C ASN A 227 -16.87 -16.89 -5.25
N ASN A 228 -16.82 -16.38 -4.01
CA ASN A 228 -16.33 -17.13 -2.85
C ASN A 228 -17.15 -16.92 -1.56
N LYS A 229 -18.35 -16.33 -1.62
CA LYS A 229 -19.19 -16.00 -0.45
C LYS A 229 -19.41 -17.15 0.53
N ASN A 230 -19.42 -18.39 0.04
CA ASN A 230 -19.67 -19.58 0.88
C ASN A 230 -18.49 -19.91 1.81
N ASN A 231 -17.30 -19.38 1.54
CA ASN A 231 -16.10 -19.56 2.33
C ASN A 231 -15.81 -18.38 3.28
N PHE A 232 -16.78 -17.49 3.45
CA PHE A 232 -16.67 -16.40 4.42
C PHE A 232 -16.79 -16.95 5.85
N ASP A 233 -15.76 -16.72 6.67
CA ASP A 233 -15.69 -17.09 8.07
C ASP A 233 -15.23 -15.90 8.91
N HIS A 234 -16.14 -15.23 9.59
CA HIS A 234 -16.00 -14.22 10.65
C HIS A 234 -15.13 -12.98 10.32
N SER A 235 -14.00 -13.13 9.62
CA SER A 235 -13.04 -12.04 9.32
C SER A 235 -13.10 -11.63 7.86
N VAL A 236 -13.49 -10.38 7.61
CA VAL A 236 -13.44 -9.80 6.25
C VAL A 236 -12.02 -9.65 5.76
N VAL A 237 -11.08 -9.34 6.66
CA VAL A 237 -9.66 -9.15 6.31
C VAL A 237 -9.08 -10.46 5.79
N ASP A 238 -9.28 -11.55 6.53
CA ASP A 238 -8.76 -12.88 6.17
C ASP A 238 -9.44 -13.40 4.90
N PHE A 239 -10.77 -13.25 4.79
CA PHE A 239 -11.53 -13.61 3.60
C PHE A 239 -10.99 -12.95 2.32
N LEU A 240 -10.69 -11.65 2.38
CA LEU A 240 -10.12 -10.92 1.24
C LEU A 240 -8.66 -11.31 0.97
N ASN A 241 -7.88 -11.60 2.01
CA ASN A 241 -6.49 -12.05 1.88
C ASN A 241 -6.43 -13.44 1.22
N ASP A 242 -7.27 -14.38 1.68
CA ASP A 242 -7.34 -15.74 1.13
C ASP A 242 -7.81 -15.72 -0.32
N TYR A 243 -8.90 -14.97 -0.59
CA TYR A 243 -9.37 -14.82 -1.96
C TYR A 243 -8.32 -14.22 -2.89
N MET A 244 -7.59 -13.20 -2.44
CA MET A 244 -6.53 -12.58 -3.22
C MET A 244 -5.35 -13.53 -3.45
N ASN A 245 -4.97 -14.33 -2.43
CA ASN A 245 -3.92 -15.35 -2.56
C ASN A 245 -4.27 -16.43 -3.59
N ASP A 246 -5.52 -16.89 -3.58
CA ASP A 246 -5.97 -17.94 -4.49
C ASP A 246 -6.18 -17.40 -5.92
N SER A 247 -6.70 -16.20 -6.06
CA SER A 247 -6.87 -15.53 -7.35
C SER A 247 -5.53 -15.19 -8.03
N CYS A 248 -4.47 -14.96 -7.27
CA CYS A 248 -3.12 -14.82 -7.85
C CYS A 248 -2.61 -16.09 -8.53
N LYS A 249 -3.13 -17.26 -8.14
CA LYS A 249 -2.73 -18.57 -8.73
C LYS A 249 -3.62 -18.97 -9.88
N ASN A 250 -4.92 -18.72 -9.77
CA ASN A 250 -5.91 -19.12 -10.76
C ASN A 250 -7.10 -18.17 -10.77
N PHE A 251 -7.28 -17.40 -11.84
CA PHE A 251 -8.38 -16.47 -11.99
C PHE A 251 -8.78 -16.32 -13.46
N ASP A 252 -10.08 -16.43 -13.75
CA ASP A 252 -10.63 -16.20 -15.09
C ASP A 252 -10.86 -14.69 -15.30
N TYR A 253 -9.85 -14.02 -15.84
CA TYR A 253 -9.86 -12.58 -16.08
C TYR A 253 -10.94 -12.15 -17.07
N GLU A 254 -11.12 -12.90 -18.15
CA GLU A 254 -12.02 -12.53 -19.25
C GLU A 254 -13.49 -12.56 -18.79
N THR A 255 -13.91 -13.68 -18.19
CA THR A 255 -15.29 -13.82 -17.69
C THR A 255 -15.59 -12.81 -16.59
N ASN A 256 -14.69 -12.65 -15.62
CA ASN A 256 -14.92 -11.73 -14.50
C ASN A 256 -14.93 -10.25 -14.95
N GLU A 257 -14.07 -9.87 -15.91
CA GLU A 257 -14.10 -8.51 -16.46
C GLU A 257 -15.40 -8.22 -17.21
N ARG A 258 -15.89 -9.17 -17.99
CA ARG A 258 -17.17 -9.06 -18.69
C ARG A 258 -18.33 -8.88 -17.71
N ILE A 259 -18.37 -9.66 -16.62
CA ILE A 259 -19.39 -9.53 -15.57
C ILE A 259 -19.31 -8.14 -14.92
N PHE A 260 -18.11 -7.72 -14.51
CA PHE A 260 -17.90 -6.40 -13.91
C PHE A 260 -18.38 -5.27 -14.82
N ASN A 261 -17.96 -5.29 -16.07
CA ASN A 261 -18.35 -4.28 -17.05
C ASN A 261 -19.86 -4.24 -17.29
N LYS A 262 -20.52 -5.42 -17.41
CA LYS A 262 -21.98 -5.53 -17.57
C LYS A 262 -22.72 -4.91 -16.38
N VAL A 263 -22.29 -5.24 -15.16
CA VAL A 263 -22.88 -4.72 -13.92
C VAL A 263 -22.75 -3.20 -13.82
N PHE A 264 -21.53 -2.70 -13.91
CA PHE A 264 -21.30 -1.26 -13.71
C PHE A 264 -21.80 -0.39 -14.88
N THR A 265 -21.93 -0.94 -16.08
CA THR A 265 -22.62 -0.26 -17.19
C THR A 265 -24.11 -0.06 -16.84
N GLN A 266 -24.78 -1.07 -16.34
CA GLN A 266 -26.20 -0.97 -15.94
C GLN A 266 -26.37 -0.01 -14.75
N LEU A 267 -25.56 -0.19 -13.69
CA LEU A 267 -25.62 0.65 -12.50
C LEU A 267 -25.21 2.11 -12.75
N SER A 268 -24.42 2.38 -13.80
CA SER A 268 -24.01 3.76 -14.15
C SER A 268 -25.17 4.67 -14.56
N ASN A 269 -26.34 4.11 -14.81
CA ASN A 269 -27.58 4.84 -15.04
C ASN A 269 -28.23 5.39 -13.74
N LEU A 270 -27.74 5.03 -12.55
CA LEU A 270 -28.13 5.64 -11.29
C LEU A 270 -27.69 7.11 -11.24
N THR A 271 -28.63 8.03 -11.22
CA THR A 271 -28.40 9.48 -11.36
C THR A 271 -27.52 10.07 -10.26
N HIS A 272 -27.67 9.56 -9.01
CA HIS A 272 -26.89 10.01 -7.84
C HIS A 272 -25.78 9.02 -7.43
N GLY A 273 -25.58 7.92 -8.19
CA GLY A 273 -24.70 6.84 -7.84
C GLY A 273 -25.32 5.89 -6.78
N MET A 274 -24.51 4.97 -6.25
CA MET A 274 -24.93 3.96 -5.29
C MET A 274 -24.85 4.52 -3.87
N VAL A 275 -25.87 5.28 -3.46
CA VAL A 275 -25.97 5.95 -2.17
C VAL A 275 -27.32 5.66 -1.50
N LYS A 276 -27.37 5.69 -0.16
CA LYS A 276 -28.60 5.35 0.62
C LYS A 276 -29.77 6.31 0.35
N SER A 277 -29.50 7.55 -0.02
CA SER A 277 -30.53 8.54 -0.33
C SER A 277 -30.00 9.58 -1.31
N LYS A 278 -30.88 10.35 -1.92
CA LYS A 278 -30.51 11.44 -2.86
C LYS A 278 -29.63 12.52 -2.21
N THR A 279 -29.66 12.64 -0.89
CA THR A 279 -28.84 13.58 -0.12
C THR A 279 -27.51 12.99 0.36
N SER A 280 -27.35 11.67 0.29
CA SER A 280 -26.11 10.99 0.64
C SER A 280 -25.03 11.24 -0.42
N THR A 281 -23.81 11.46 0.01
CA THR A 281 -22.67 11.76 -0.89
C THR A 281 -21.65 10.64 -0.97
N ILE A 282 -21.80 9.57 -0.17
CA ILE A 282 -20.82 8.49 -0.04
C ILE A 282 -21.54 7.13 -0.14
N THR A 283 -20.94 6.23 -0.91
CA THR A 283 -21.34 4.82 -1.02
C THR A 283 -20.85 4.07 0.21
N SER A 284 -21.76 3.44 0.97
CA SER A 284 -21.36 2.53 2.05
C SER A 284 -20.95 1.17 1.50
N VAL A 285 -19.99 0.51 2.15
CA VAL A 285 -19.47 -0.81 1.74
C VAL A 285 -20.60 -1.86 1.69
N VAL A 286 -21.44 -1.91 2.71
CA VAL A 286 -22.57 -2.86 2.78
C VAL A 286 -23.55 -2.67 1.60
N LEU A 287 -23.89 -1.42 1.29
CA LEU A 287 -24.75 -1.12 0.15
C LEU A 287 -24.08 -1.52 -1.17
N PHE A 288 -22.79 -1.23 -1.29
CA PHE A 288 -22.01 -1.60 -2.47
C PHE A 288 -22.05 -3.11 -2.70
N GLU A 289 -21.69 -3.90 -1.69
CA GLU A 289 -21.67 -5.37 -1.77
C GLU A 289 -23.05 -5.92 -2.13
N ALA A 290 -24.09 -5.52 -1.40
CA ALA A 290 -25.45 -6.01 -1.64
C ALA A 290 -25.96 -5.70 -3.05
N VAL A 291 -25.77 -4.47 -3.52
CA VAL A 291 -26.29 -4.03 -4.83
C VAL A 291 -25.44 -4.57 -5.97
N SER A 292 -24.12 -4.50 -5.89
CA SER A 292 -23.27 -4.91 -7.01
C SER A 292 -23.28 -6.42 -7.21
N VAL A 293 -23.23 -7.20 -6.12
CA VAL A 293 -23.30 -8.68 -6.20
C VAL A 293 -24.70 -9.14 -6.61
N GLY A 294 -25.75 -8.58 -6.01
CA GLY A 294 -27.13 -8.89 -6.42
C GLY A 294 -27.40 -8.54 -7.89
N ALA A 295 -26.87 -7.41 -8.38
CA ALA A 295 -26.93 -7.07 -9.79
C ALA A 295 -26.17 -8.06 -10.68
N ALA A 296 -25.00 -8.54 -10.25
CA ALA A 296 -24.24 -9.55 -10.97
C ALA A 296 -25.00 -10.87 -11.09
N GLU A 297 -25.60 -11.35 -9.99
CA GLU A 297 -26.40 -12.58 -9.96
C GLU A 297 -27.62 -12.49 -10.91
N VAL A 298 -28.35 -11.38 -10.84
CA VAL A 298 -29.51 -11.18 -11.75
C VAL A 298 -29.08 -11.08 -13.20
N LEU A 299 -27.96 -10.43 -13.50
CA LEU A 299 -27.47 -10.28 -14.89
C LEU A 299 -26.85 -11.55 -15.48
N GLN A 300 -26.65 -12.60 -14.69
CA GLN A 300 -26.34 -13.94 -15.21
C GLN A 300 -27.57 -14.60 -15.87
N GLU A 301 -28.77 -14.31 -15.35
CA GLU A 301 -30.03 -14.88 -15.82
C GLU A 301 -30.81 -13.94 -16.76
N LYS A 302 -30.61 -12.61 -16.60
CA LYS A 302 -31.33 -11.58 -17.34
C LYS A 302 -30.38 -10.65 -18.09
N GLU A 303 -30.87 -10.02 -19.15
CA GLU A 303 -30.08 -9.06 -19.93
C GLU A 303 -29.94 -7.70 -19.25
N SER A 304 -30.93 -7.29 -18.46
CA SER A 304 -30.98 -5.98 -17.81
C SER A 304 -31.59 -6.04 -16.43
N ILE A 305 -31.32 -5.02 -15.60
CA ILE A 305 -31.90 -4.80 -14.28
C ILE A 305 -32.75 -3.52 -14.29
N ASN A 306 -33.86 -3.56 -13.55
CA ASN A 306 -34.68 -2.37 -13.33
C ASN A 306 -34.11 -1.58 -12.15
N ILE A 307 -33.59 -0.37 -12.45
CA ILE A 307 -33.02 0.53 -11.44
C ILE A 307 -33.92 1.71 -11.09
N SER A 308 -35.11 1.81 -11.68
CA SER A 308 -35.99 2.97 -11.52
C SER A 308 -36.43 3.20 -10.08
N SER A 309 -36.66 2.13 -9.32
CA SER A 309 -37.08 2.17 -7.91
C SER A 309 -35.90 2.06 -6.92
N PHE A 310 -34.66 2.14 -7.37
CA PHE A 310 -33.49 1.89 -6.52
C PHE A 310 -33.51 2.72 -5.23
N TYR A 311 -33.76 4.03 -5.34
CA TYR A 311 -33.76 4.90 -4.17
C TYR A 311 -34.97 4.71 -3.27
N ASP A 312 -36.06 4.18 -3.81
CA ASP A 312 -37.31 3.97 -3.03
C ASP A 312 -37.13 2.78 -2.07
N TRP A 313 -36.43 1.72 -2.49
CA TRP A 313 -36.20 0.59 -1.61
C TRP A 313 -34.90 0.64 -0.79
N VAL A 314 -33.93 1.44 -1.17
CA VAL A 314 -32.73 1.66 -0.35
C VAL A 314 -33.00 2.57 0.85
N THR A 315 -34.06 3.39 0.80
CA THR A 315 -34.45 4.32 1.89
C THR A 315 -35.42 3.69 2.92
N VAL A 316 -35.84 2.45 2.74
CA VAL A 316 -36.62 1.68 3.71
C VAL A 316 -35.67 0.99 4.68
#